data_4eae11d90db3bbb87c2246744a249252
#
_entry.id   4eae11d90db3bbb87c2246744a249252
#
_cell.length_a   1.000
_cell.length_b   1.000
_cell.length_c   1.000
_cell.angle_alpha   90.00
_cell.angle_beta   90.00
_cell.angle_gamma   90.00
#
_symmetry.space_group_name_H-M   'P 1'
#
loop_
_entity.id
_entity.type
_entity.pdbx_description
1 polymer ?
#
loop_
_entity_poly.entity_id
_entity_poly.type
_entity_poly.pdbx_seq_one_letter_code
_entity_poly.pdbx_strand_id
1 'polypeptide(L)'
;LGKEKIQYSYSSDTRDVAGVPNALYNCVCSFEHTVQLQAQTRLADFISDVDADIKRDLQPQSKRRRMTEQMGWVYKVNQQKAPLRIKQRVFQMGEYIGGTISDFWLSYLGNPLLPATQELQKYTKDFNVWVPPDGGSMGVEASSLNGIITLCIENKAEMPGLAGMIRTAFEKEDITVLEAVDLDT
;
A
#
# COMPACT_ATOMS: atom_id res chain seq x y z
N LEU A 1 -3.63 22.75 9.01
CA LEU A 1 -2.98 21.45 8.78
C LEU A 1 -1.60 21.71 8.20
N GLY A 2 -0.58 21.79 9.05
CA GLY A 2 0.75 22.20 8.62
C GLY A 2 1.76 21.06 8.65
N LYS A 3 1.44 19.89 8.09
CA LYS A 3 2.51 18.93 7.82
C LYS A 3 3.26 19.40 6.57
N GLU A 4 4.51 19.78 6.76
CA GLU A 4 5.43 20.11 5.67
C GLU A 4 5.93 18.86 4.94
N LYS A 5 5.62 17.68 5.48
CA LYS A 5 6.12 16.39 5.03
C LYS A 5 5.00 15.35 5.02
N ILE A 6 4.89 14.59 3.94
CA ILE A 6 4.06 13.38 3.87
C ILE A 6 5.00 12.18 3.67
N GLN A 7 4.83 11.18 4.54
CA GLN A 7 5.49 9.89 4.38
C GLN A 7 4.46 8.86 3.93
N TYR A 8 4.74 8.20 2.81
CA TYR A 8 3.88 7.14 2.32
C TYR A 8 4.69 5.89 1.99
N SER A 9 4.03 4.76 2.05
CA SER A 9 4.60 3.49 1.64
C SER A 9 3.62 2.74 0.74
N TYR A 10 4.15 1.85 -0.08
CA TYR A 10 3.33 0.94 -0.88
C TYR A 10 4.05 -0.39 -1.08
N SER A 11 3.25 -1.42 -1.35
CA SER A 11 3.75 -2.77 -1.58
C SER A 11 3.73 -3.12 -3.06
N SER A 12 4.75 -3.84 -3.50
CA SER A 12 4.85 -4.34 -4.87
C SER A 12 5.11 -5.84 -4.90
N ASP A 13 4.42 -6.53 -5.79
CA ASP A 13 4.67 -7.95 -6.06
C ASP A 13 6.08 -8.14 -6.63
N THR A 14 6.78 -9.13 -6.11
CA THR A 14 8.16 -9.48 -6.49
C THR A 14 8.29 -10.84 -7.16
N ARG A 15 7.18 -11.55 -7.42
CA ARG A 15 7.19 -12.88 -8.03
C ARG A 15 7.91 -12.91 -9.37
N ASP A 16 7.75 -11.87 -10.16
CA ASP A 16 8.40 -11.69 -11.47
C ASP A 16 9.92 -11.65 -11.34
N VAL A 17 10.43 -10.84 -10.41
CA VAL A 17 11.89 -10.68 -10.21
C VAL A 17 12.51 -11.79 -9.39
N ALA A 18 11.72 -12.49 -8.58
CA ALA A 18 12.14 -13.67 -7.83
C ALA A 18 12.14 -14.95 -8.68
N GLY A 19 11.55 -14.93 -9.87
CA GLY A 19 11.45 -16.09 -10.74
C GLY A 19 10.44 -17.15 -10.26
N VAL A 20 9.45 -16.75 -9.49
CA VAL A 20 8.42 -17.64 -8.91
C VAL A 20 6.99 -17.14 -9.21
N PRO A 21 6.61 -16.99 -10.49
CA PRO A 21 5.38 -16.30 -10.88
C PRO A 21 4.12 -16.96 -10.30
N ASN A 22 4.15 -18.25 -10.00
CA ASN A 22 3.02 -19.02 -9.49
C ASN A 22 3.07 -19.28 -7.98
N ALA A 23 3.95 -18.58 -7.24
CA ALA A 23 4.03 -18.75 -5.79
C ALA A 23 2.74 -18.27 -5.12
N LEU A 24 2.19 -19.10 -4.23
CA LEU A 24 0.95 -18.83 -3.49
C LEU A 24 1.21 -18.07 -2.17
N TYR A 25 2.45 -17.98 -1.72
CA TYR A 25 2.80 -17.24 -0.52
C TYR A 25 3.08 -15.77 -0.83
N ASN A 26 3.13 -14.98 0.23
CA ASN A 26 3.40 -13.56 0.13
C ASN A 26 4.78 -13.28 -0.46
N CYS A 27 4.81 -12.63 -1.61
CA CYS A 27 6.01 -12.24 -2.35
C CYS A 27 5.94 -10.75 -2.63
N VAL A 28 5.97 -9.94 -1.59
CA VAL A 28 5.94 -8.47 -1.72
C VAL A 28 7.19 -7.84 -1.13
N CYS A 29 7.56 -6.70 -1.66
CA CYS A 29 8.47 -5.77 -1.00
C CYS A 29 7.78 -4.42 -0.85
N SER A 30 8.17 -3.67 0.19
CA SER A 30 7.62 -2.34 0.47
C SER A 30 8.61 -1.27 0.07
N PHE A 31 8.10 -0.20 -0.52
CA PHE A 31 8.83 1.02 -0.82
C PHE A 31 8.29 2.14 0.06
N GLU A 32 9.18 3.01 0.50
CA GLU A 32 8.87 4.10 1.43
C GLU A 32 9.40 5.41 0.85
N HIS A 33 8.58 6.43 0.87
CA HIS A 33 8.92 7.74 0.34
C HIS A 33 8.53 8.85 1.30
N THR A 34 9.24 9.96 1.19
CA THR A 34 8.91 11.18 1.89
C THR A 34 8.83 12.31 0.89
N VAL A 35 7.69 12.95 0.81
CA VAL A 35 7.47 14.13 -0.01
C VAL A 35 7.43 15.36 0.86
N GLN A 36 8.19 16.39 0.46
CA GLN A 36 8.16 17.69 1.08
C GLN A 36 7.06 18.53 0.43
N LEU A 37 6.06 18.93 1.21
CA LEU A 37 5.01 19.83 0.75
C LEU A 37 5.46 21.27 0.95
N GLN A 38 5.26 22.08 -0.07
CA GLN A 38 5.40 23.52 0.00
C GLN A 38 4.02 24.16 -0.10
N ALA A 39 3.86 25.38 0.40
CA ALA A 39 2.56 26.07 0.40
C ALA A 39 1.97 26.22 -1.01
N GLN A 40 2.81 26.25 -2.04
CA GLN A 40 2.44 26.38 -3.45
C GLN A 40 2.44 25.05 -4.23
N THR A 41 2.69 23.91 -3.57
CA THR A 41 2.70 22.59 -4.24
C THR A 41 1.31 22.33 -4.84
N ARG A 42 1.24 22.20 -6.15
CA ARG A 42 0.00 21.86 -6.85
C ARG A 42 -0.22 20.36 -6.78
N LEU A 43 -1.46 19.94 -6.68
CA LEU A 43 -1.81 18.51 -6.64
C LEU A 43 -1.25 17.75 -7.86
N ALA A 44 -1.33 18.35 -9.04
CA ALA A 44 -0.82 17.74 -10.27
C ALA A 44 0.70 17.49 -10.22
N ASP A 45 1.48 18.41 -9.64
CA ASP A 45 2.93 18.27 -9.49
C ASP A 45 3.24 17.15 -8.48
N PHE A 46 2.52 17.14 -7.35
CA PHE A 46 2.62 16.06 -6.35
C PHE A 46 2.31 14.68 -6.96
N ILE A 47 1.22 14.56 -7.73
CA ILE A 47 0.85 13.30 -8.40
C ILE A 47 1.96 12.88 -9.38
N SER A 48 2.52 13.83 -10.13
CA SER A 48 3.60 13.56 -11.09
C SER A 48 4.86 13.03 -10.40
N ASP A 49 5.24 13.60 -9.26
CA ASP A 49 6.40 13.16 -8.49
C ASP A 49 6.18 11.76 -7.92
N VAL A 50 5.01 11.50 -7.33
CA VAL A 50 4.64 10.16 -6.83
C VAL A 50 4.64 9.12 -7.95
N ASP A 51 4.07 9.44 -9.11
CA ASP A 51 4.05 8.55 -10.28
C ASP A 51 5.47 8.23 -10.78
N ALA A 52 6.34 9.24 -10.81
CA ALA A 52 7.75 9.05 -11.19
C ALA A 52 8.50 8.15 -10.20
N ASP A 53 8.27 8.30 -8.90
CA ASP A 53 8.85 7.46 -7.86
C ASP A 53 8.37 6.01 -8.01
N ILE A 54 7.06 5.80 -8.15
CA ILE A 54 6.48 4.47 -8.35
C ILE A 54 7.05 3.82 -9.61
N LYS A 55 7.10 4.51 -10.73
CA LYS A 55 7.66 3.97 -11.99
C LYS A 55 9.13 3.58 -11.85
N ARG A 56 9.93 4.36 -11.12
CA ARG A 56 11.33 4.04 -10.84
C ARG A 56 11.47 2.78 -9.98
N ASP A 57 10.67 2.67 -8.94
CA ASP A 57 10.74 1.56 -8.00
C ASP A 57 10.22 0.25 -8.57
N LEU A 58 9.23 0.31 -9.46
CA LEU A 58 8.70 -0.85 -10.15
C LEU A 58 9.66 -1.43 -11.21
N GLN A 59 10.78 -0.75 -11.50
CA GLN A 59 11.80 -1.32 -12.39
C GLN A 59 12.36 -2.63 -11.79
N PRO A 60 12.60 -3.66 -12.59
CA PRO A 60 13.06 -4.97 -12.11
C PRO A 60 14.32 -4.90 -11.24
N GLN A 61 15.24 -4.00 -11.56
CA GLN A 61 16.46 -3.81 -10.77
C GLN A 61 16.17 -3.22 -9.39
N SER A 62 15.29 -2.24 -9.29
CA SER A 62 14.89 -1.64 -8.01
C SER A 62 14.16 -2.63 -7.13
N LYS A 63 13.22 -3.37 -7.69
CA LYS A 63 12.50 -4.46 -7.00
C LYS A 63 13.45 -5.52 -6.46
N ARG A 64 14.41 -6.00 -7.28
CA ARG A 64 15.42 -6.98 -6.85
C ARG A 64 16.28 -6.44 -5.72
N ARG A 65 16.75 -5.20 -5.82
CA ARG A 65 17.53 -4.55 -4.76
C ARG A 65 16.74 -4.51 -3.46
N ARG A 66 15.51 -3.98 -3.49
CA ARG A 66 14.68 -3.83 -2.30
C ARG A 66 14.33 -5.18 -1.66
N MET A 67 13.97 -6.17 -2.48
CA MET A 67 13.74 -7.54 -2.03
C MET A 67 14.99 -8.11 -1.35
N THR A 68 16.18 -7.93 -1.93
CA THR A 68 17.43 -8.42 -1.37
C THR A 68 17.75 -7.74 -0.03
N GLU A 69 17.52 -6.45 0.10
CA GLU A 69 17.72 -5.71 1.35
C GLU A 69 16.79 -6.23 2.45
N GLN A 70 15.49 -6.35 2.17
CA GLN A 70 14.51 -6.84 3.13
C GLN A 70 14.76 -8.31 3.51
N MET A 71 14.93 -9.17 2.52
CA MET A 71 15.19 -10.59 2.77
C MET A 71 16.56 -10.84 3.40
N GLY A 72 17.54 -10.02 3.08
CA GLY A 72 18.89 -10.11 3.65
C GLY A 72 18.89 -9.94 5.17
N TRP A 73 18.05 -9.03 5.69
CA TRP A 73 17.89 -8.87 7.14
C TRP A 73 17.18 -10.08 7.76
N VAL A 74 16.08 -10.52 7.18
CA VAL A 74 15.35 -11.73 7.62
C VAL A 74 16.28 -12.94 7.63
N TYR A 75 17.06 -13.12 6.56
CA TYR A 75 18.03 -14.21 6.45
C TYR A 75 19.08 -14.14 7.58
N LYS A 76 19.68 -12.97 7.82
CA LYS A 76 20.67 -12.78 8.88
C LYS A 76 20.12 -13.14 10.26
N VAL A 77 18.90 -12.72 10.58
CA VAL A 77 18.25 -13.06 11.86
C VAL A 77 17.99 -14.55 11.95
N ASN A 78 17.54 -15.18 10.86
CA ASN A 78 17.26 -16.60 10.84
C ASN A 78 18.51 -17.48 10.99
N GLN A 79 19.66 -17.04 10.51
CA GLN A 79 20.94 -17.75 10.66
C GLN A 79 21.50 -17.72 12.09
N GLN A 80 21.01 -16.82 12.95
CA GLN A 80 21.45 -16.79 14.34
C GLN A 80 21.03 -18.06 15.09
N LYS A 81 21.96 -18.65 15.85
CA LYS A 81 21.68 -19.77 16.75
C LYS A 81 20.96 -19.28 18.01
N ALA A 82 19.77 -18.77 17.85
CA ALA A 82 18.95 -18.24 18.93
C ALA A 82 17.57 -18.90 18.95
N PRO A 83 16.95 -19.10 20.13
CA PRO A 83 15.58 -19.58 20.24
C PRO A 83 14.60 -18.72 19.45
N LEU A 84 13.54 -19.35 18.94
CA LEU A 84 12.51 -18.67 18.12
C LEU A 84 11.95 -17.42 18.82
N ARG A 85 11.70 -17.48 20.13
CA ARG A 85 11.20 -16.34 20.91
C ARG A 85 12.12 -15.11 20.84
N ILE A 86 13.45 -15.34 20.82
CA ILE A 86 14.40 -14.23 20.70
C ILE A 86 14.35 -13.66 19.27
N LYS A 87 14.31 -14.51 18.26
CA LYS A 87 14.17 -14.08 16.87
C LYS A 87 12.89 -13.25 16.65
N GLN A 88 11.77 -13.72 17.19
CA GLN A 88 10.50 -12.96 17.15
C GLN A 88 10.62 -11.59 17.78
N ARG A 89 11.26 -11.46 18.96
CA ARG A 89 11.50 -10.16 19.59
C ARG A 89 12.38 -9.24 18.73
N VAL A 90 13.42 -9.80 18.09
CA VAL A 90 14.29 -9.03 17.19
C VAL A 90 13.49 -8.51 15.98
N PHE A 91 12.60 -9.33 15.43
CA PHE A 91 11.71 -8.88 14.35
C PHE A 91 10.77 -7.77 14.80
N GLN A 92 10.09 -7.94 15.95
CA GLN A 92 9.22 -6.90 16.53
C GLN A 92 9.97 -5.60 16.83
N MET A 93 11.19 -5.69 17.36
CA MET A 93 12.03 -4.51 17.58
C MET A 93 12.47 -3.87 16.25
N GLY A 94 12.77 -4.69 15.24
CA GLY A 94 13.13 -4.21 13.91
C GLY A 94 11.97 -3.44 13.25
N GLU A 95 10.76 -3.93 13.38
CA GLU A 95 9.55 -3.21 12.96
C GLU A 95 9.36 -1.90 13.74
N TYR A 96 9.60 -1.91 15.06
CA TYR A 96 9.47 -0.73 15.90
C TYR A 96 10.57 0.32 15.65
N ILE A 97 11.81 -0.09 15.37
CA ILE A 97 12.95 0.82 15.20
C ILE A 97 13.15 1.21 13.73
N GLY A 98 12.88 0.29 12.80
CA GLY A 98 13.09 0.46 11.37
C GLY A 98 11.81 0.81 10.60
N GLY A 99 10.66 0.69 11.23
CA GLY A 99 9.41 1.12 10.65
C GLY A 99 9.36 2.64 10.64
N THR A 100 9.64 3.24 9.51
CA THR A 100 9.18 4.59 9.24
C THR A 100 7.67 4.53 9.38
N ILE A 101 7.13 5.23 10.39
CA ILE A 101 5.68 5.35 10.54
C ILE A 101 5.21 6.17 9.35
N SER A 102 4.82 5.51 8.29
CA SER A 102 4.21 6.16 7.14
C SER A 102 2.91 6.82 7.57
N ASP A 103 2.62 8.00 7.04
CA ASP A 103 1.34 8.67 7.26
C ASP A 103 0.21 7.83 6.68
N PHE A 104 0.48 7.18 5.54
CA PHE A 104 -0.40 6.15 4.98
C PHE A 104 0.40 5.12 4.18
N TRP A 105 -0.18 3.95 4.02
CA TRP A 105 0.29 2.96 3.08
C TRP A 105 -0.76 2.69 2.01
N LEU A 106 -0.29 2.39 0.80
CA LEU A 106 -1.12 2.17 -0.37
C LEU A 106 -0.88 0.76 -0.92
N SER A 107 -1.96 0.06 -1.20
CA SER A 107 -1.95 -1.19 -1.95
C SER A 107 -2.88 -1.07 -3.15
N TYR A 108 -2.39 -1.40 -4.33
CA TYR A 108 -3.22 -1.45 -5.54
C TYR A 108 -3.19 -2.85 -6.13
N LEU A 109 -4.32 -3.52 -6.10
CA LEU A 109 -4.48 -4.90 -6.56
C LEU A 109 -4.83 -5.00 -8.05
N GLY A 110 -5.14 -3.89 -8.69
CA GLY A 110 -5.64 -3.89 -10.06
C GLY A 110 -6.98 -4.64 -10.18
N ASN A 111 -7.16 -5.38 -11.26
CA ASN A 111 -8.29 -6.30 -11.39
C ASN A 111 -8.00 -7.59 -10.60
N PRO A 112 -8.75 -7.87 -9.52
CA PRO A 112 -8.49 -9.02 -8.66
C PRO A 112 -8.89 -10.37 -9.30
N LEU A 113 -9.66 -10.34 -10.40
CA LEU A 113 -10.07 -11.55 -11.08
C LEU A 113 -8.95 -12.02 -12.00
N LEU A 114 -8.42 -13.19 -11.70
CA LEU A 114 -7.44 -13.86 -12.55
C LEU A 114 -8.03 -14.18 -13.93
N PRO A 115 -7.22 -14.30 -14.99
CA PRO A 115 -7.71 -14.64 -16.34
C PRO A 115 -8.61 -15.87 -16.37
N ALA A 116 -8.31 -16.91 -15.56
CA ALA A 116 -9.12 -18.12 -15.45
C ALA A 116 -10.49 -17.90 -14.80
N THR A 117 -10.68 -16.78 -14.12
CA THR A 117 -11.91 -16.41 -13.42
C THR A 117 -12.62 -15.22 -14.04
N GLN A 118 -12.18 -14.75 -15.20
CA GLN A 118 -12.80 -13.62 -15.91
C GLN A 118 -14.29 -13.83 -16.21
N GLU A 119 -14.74 -15.06 -16.38
CA GLU A 119 -16.16 -15.35 -16.54
C GLU A 119 -16.99 -14.93 -15.30
N LEU A 120 -16.39 -14.90 -14.13
CA LEU A 120 -17.03 -14.43 -12.90
C LEU A 120 -17.21 -12.92 -12.89
N GLN A 121 -16.44 -12.18 -13.69
CA GLN A 121 -16.51 -10.72 -13.74
C GLN A 121 -17.90 -10.20 -14.04
N LYS A 122 -18.66 -10.87 -14.91
CA LYS A 122 -20.04 -10.51 -15.25
C LYS A 122 -21.03 -10.69 -14.09
N TYR A 123 -20.65 -11.49 -13.08
CA TYR A 123 -21.46 -11.73 -11.88
C TYR A 123 -20.95 -10.98 -10.65
N THR A 124 -19.76 -10.40 -10.74
CA THR A 124 -19.14 -9.65 -9.65
C THR A 124 -19.39 -8.17 -9.86
N LYS A 125 -20.15 -7.57 -8.95
CA LYS A 125 -20.51 -6.14 -9.02
C LYS A 125 -19.36 -5.25 -8.56
N ASP A 126 -18.78 -5.61 -7.43
CA ASP A 126 -17.66 -4.88 -6.80
C ASP A 126 -16.71 -5.87 -6.12
N PHE A 127 -15.55 -5.39 -5.76
CA PHE A 127 -14.54 -6.15 -5.04
C PHE A 127 -13.83 -5.23 -4.06
N ASN A 128 -13.96 -5.58 -2.79
CA ASN A 128 -13.34 -4.85 -1.70
C ASN A 128 -12.26 -5.73 -1.06
N VAL A 129 -11.12 -5.14 -0.75
CA VAL A 129 -10.09 -5.75 0.08
C VAL A 129 -9.94 -4.92 1.33
N TRP A 130 -9.87 -5.60 2.43
CA TRP A 130 -9.67 -5.00 3.73
C TRP A 130 -8.52 -5.70 4.44
N VAL A 131 -7.55 -4.92 4.90
CA VAL A 131 -6.42 -5.39 5.69
C VAL A 131 -6.33 -4.57 6.96
N PRO A 132 -6.39 -5.18 8.14
CA PRO A 132 -6.29 -4.44 9.39
C PRO A 132 -5.05 -3.55 9.41
N PRO A 133 -5.17 -2.28 9.84
CA PRO A 133 -4.04 -1.35 9.86
C PRO A 133 -2.95 -1.87 10.79
N ASP A 134 -1.78 -2.17 10.21
CA ASP A 134 -0.62 -2.67 10.94
C ASP A 134 0.32 -1.53 11.30
N GLY A 135 0.32 -1.15 12.58
CA GLY A 135 1.29 -0.19 13.13
C GLY A 135 1.21 1.26 12.60
N GLY A 136 0.76 1.44 11.36
CA GLY A 136 0.65 2.71 10.66
C GLY A 136 -0.56 3.56 11.08
N SER A 137 -0.71 4.72 10.47
CA SER A 137 -1.82 5.63 10.74
C SER A 137 -3.03 5.33 9.86
N MET A 138 -2.82 5.12 8.58
CA MET A 138 -3.89 4.90 7.60
C MET A 138 -3.49 3.86 6.56
N GLY A 139 -4.39 2.95 6.24
CA GLY A 139 -4.29 2.03 5.10
C GLY A 139 -5.22 2.46 3.97
N VAL A 140 -4.73 2.38 2.74
CA VAL A 140 -5.53 2.63 1.55
C VAL A 140 -5.36 1.45 0.61
N GLU A 141 -6.40 0.67 0.45
CA GLU A 141 -6.42 -0.41 -0.53
C GLU A 141 -7.29 -0.05 -1.71
N ALA A 142 -6.73 -0.20 -2.89
CA ALA A 142 -7.40 0.09 -4.14
C ALA A 142 -7.53 -1.17 -5.00
N SER A 143 -8.69 -1.35 -5.60
CA SER A 143 -8.95 -2.36 -6.63
C SER A 143 -9.68 -1.73 -7.81
N SER A 144 -9.61 -2.37 -8.96
CA SER A 144 -10.38 -1.91 -10.13
C SER A 144 -11.12 -3.09 -10.77
N LEU A 145 -12.43 -2.94 -10.93
CA LEU A 145 -13.28 -3.94 -11.55
C LEU A 145 -14.36 -3.25 -12.40
N ASN A 146 -14.58 -3.72 -13.62
CA ASN A 146 -15.61 -3.19 -14.52
C ASN A 146 -15.53 -1.67 -14.77
N GLY A 147 -14.31 -1.09 -14.74
CA GLY A 147 -14.11 0.35 -14.93
C GLY A 147 -14.39 1.19 -13.69
N ILE A 148 -14.68 0.56 -12.55
CA ILE A 148 -14.87 1.20 -11.25
C ILE A 148 -13.63 0.95 -10.40
N ILE A 149 -13.11 2.02 -9.78
CA ILE A 149 -12.08 1.92 -8.75
C ILE A 149 -12.77 1.94 -7.39
N THR A 150 -12.47 0.94 -6.58
CA THR A 150 -12.93 0.85 -5.19
C THR A 150 -11.75 1.12 -4.27
N LEU A 151 -11.94 2.01 -3.31
CA LEU A 151 -10.99 2.33 -2.26
C LEU A 151 -11.55 1.87 -0.92
N CYS A 152 -10.80 1.02 -0.21
CA CYS A 152 -11.01 0.74 1.19
C CYS A 152 -9.98 1.53 1.99
N ILE A 153 -10.46 2.39 2.89
CA ILE A 153 -9.60 3.24 3.70
C ILE A 153 -9.81 2.88 5.15
N GLU A 154 -8.72 2.51 5.78
CA GLU A 154 -8.68 2.05 7.16
C GLU A 154 -7.87 2.99 8.00
N ASN A 155 -8.36 3.30 9.18
CA ASN A 155 -7.67 4.16 10.13
C ASN A 155 -7.82 3.59 11.55
N LYS A 156 -6.76 3.66 12.34
CA LYS A 156 -6.81 3.28 13.76
C LYS A 156 -7.65 4.21 14.62
N ALA A 157 -7.70 5.47 14.25
CA ALA A 157 -8.51 6.46 14.94
C ALA A 157 -9.87 6.56 14.26
N GLU A 158 -10.93 6.59 15.04
CA GLU A 158 -12.24 6.94 14.51
C GLU A 158 -12.19 8.31 13.83
N MET A 159 -12.60 8.37 12.59
CA MET A 159 -12.70 9.60 11.79
C MET A 159 -14.11 9.72 11.19
N PRO A 160 -15.10 10.08 12.01
CA PRO A 160 -16.47 10.24 11.52
C PRO A 160 -16.54 11.22 10.36
N GLY A 161 -17.24 10.84 9.30
CA GLY A 161 -17.39 11.66 8.10
C GLY A 161 -16.20 11.61 7.14
N LEU A 162 -15.24 10.70 7.32
CA LEU A 162 -14.09 10.54 6.43
C LEU A 162 -14.52 10.28 4.99
N ALA A 163 -15.52 9.41 4.77
CA ALA A 163 -16.06 9.12 3.45
C ALA A 163 -16.61 10.40 2.77
N GLY A 164 -17.30 11.25 3.50
CA GLY A 164 -17.79 12.52 3.00
C GLY A 164 -16.68 13.51 2.64
N MET A 165 -15.61 13.56 3.44
CA MET A 165 -14.45 14.41 3.17
C MET A 165 -13.73 13.95 1.90
N ILE A 166 -13.54 12.64 1.73
CA ILE A 166 -12.88 12.06 0.55
C ILE A 166 -13.72 12.28 -0.70
N ARG A 167 -15.05 12.04 -0.61
CA ARG A 167 -15.98 12.37 -1.71
C ARG A 167 -15.80 13.81 -2.15
N THR A 168 -15.87 14.74 -1.21
CA THR A 168 -15.75 16.18 -1.50
C THR A 168 -14.39 16.52 -2.15
N ALA A 169 -13.31 15.86 -1.71
CA ALA A 169 -11.99 16.06 -2.28
C ALA A 169 -11.92 15.55 -3.74
N PHE A 170 -12.46 14.38 -4.03
CA PHE A 170 -12.47 13.82 -5.38
C PHE A 170 -13.37 14.61 -6.34
N GLU A 171 -14.56 15.01 -5.90
CA GLU A 171 -15.48 15.81 -6.69
C GLU A 171 -14.91 17.18 -7.06
N LYS A 172 -14.03 17.76 -6.22
CA LYS A 172 -13.30 19.00 -6.55
C LYS A 172 -12.28 18.82 -7.69
N GLU A 173 -11.83 17.60 -7.90
CA GLU A 173 -10.89 17.22 -8.95
C GLU A 173 -11.60 16.55 -10.14
N ASP A 174 -12.92 16.79 -10.29
CA ASP A 174 -13.77 16.24 -11.35
C ASP A 174 -13.82 14.69 -11.39
N ILE A 175 -13.54 14.03 -10.26
CA ILE A 175 -13.65 12.58 -10.12
C ILE A 175 -15.05 12.24 -9.61
N THR A 176 -15.81 11.50 -10.40
CA THR A 176 -17.16 11.05 -10.01
C THR A 176 -17.08 9.98 -8.93
N VAL A 177 -17.66 10.24 -7.77
CA VAL A 177 -17.79 9.27 -6.68
C VAL A 177 -19.19 8.66 -6.71
N LEU A 178 -19.28 7.37 -7.05
CA LEU A 178 -20.56 6.66 -7.13
C LEU A 178 -21.15 6.43 -5.74
N GLU A 179 -20.32 5.99 -4.80
CA GLU A 179 -20.72 5.69 -3.43
C GLU A 179 -19.58 6.02 -2.46
N ALA A 180 -19.90 6.50 -1.27
CA ALA A 180 -18.96 6.68 -0.18
C ALA A 180 -19.68 6.43 1.15
N VAL A 181 -19.18 5.48 1.93
CA VAL A 181 -19.82 4.98 3.16
C VAL A 181 -18.77 4.90 4.26
N ASP A 182 -19.08 5.44 5.44
CA ASP A 182 -18.37 5.11 6.67
C ASP A 182 -18.94 3.79 7.19
N LEU A 183 -18.09 2.78 7.36
CA LEU A 183 -18.50 1.52 7.98
C LEU A 183 -18.32 1.65 9.49
N ASP A 184 -19.41 1.55 10.21
CA ASP A 184 -19.39 1.44 11.67
C ASP A 184 -18.78 0.09 12.05
N THR A 185 -17.72 0.12 12.85
CA THR A 185 -17.02 -1.07 13.37
C THR A 185 -17.55 -1.49 14.74
#